data_012d415dc52f97219f9ccf79b202e61f
#
_entry.id   012d415dc52f97219f9ccf79b202e61f
#
_cell.length_a   1.000
_cell.length_b   1.000
_cell.length_c   1.000
_cell.angle_alpha   90.00
_cell.angle_beta   90.00
_cell.angle_gamma   90.00
#
_symmetry.space_group_name_H-M   'P 1'
#
loop_
_entity.id
_entity.type
_entity.pdbx_description
1 polymer ?
#
loop_
_entity_poly.entity_id
_entity_poly.type
_entity_poly.pdbx_seq_one_letter_code
_entity_poly.pdbx_strand_id
1 'polypeptide(L)'
;MERRFDVSRALIPCAGTGSRMRHIARDVPKELLAVGGKPALEHALRECALSYITHAVVLVGPGKEAIGAWLAGKEGTEGFPASITTLEQPEPRGLADAVARARELAPAEPLAVVLPSHLFRGDRPALAQVIGSYRKSLQSVVALIEARAAIAATRSAVPVVEGTLEGEEYTFTRIPDPGVLGGQRPTGDVPLTLAGRAVLAPDSFQAVDAVLRAAPPDAEVDLVPVLQKMLSRGQLTGRLLRGRFADLSVPIGYEEAVKLFAAAP
;
A
#
# COMPACT_ATOMS: atom_id res chain seq x y z
N MET A 1 -23.68 7.08 -11.24
CA MET A 1 -23.75 5.92 -10.32
C MET A 1 -22.67 4.87 -10.63
N GLU A 2 -22.32 4.65 -11.89
CA GLU A 2 -21.31 3.67 -12.34
C GLU A 2 -19.88 3.91 -11.83
N ARG A 3 -19.44 5.17 -11.67
CA ARG A 3 -18.06 5.51 -11.25
C ARG A 3 -17.66 5.06 -9.84
N ARG A 4 -18.61 4.78 -8.95
CA ARG A 4 -18.31 4.27 -7.59
C ARG A 4 -17.80 2.83 -7.56
N PHE A 5 -18.08 2.06 -8.60
CA PHE A 5 -17.65 0.66 -8.69
C PHE A 5 -16.28 0.50 -9.34
N ASP A 6 -15.85 1.50 -10.09
CA ASP A 6 -14.64 1.43 -10.91
C ASP A 6 -13.44 2.03 -10.18
N VAL A 7 -12.50 1.17 -9.83
CA VAL A 7 -11.22 1.58 -9.23
C VAL A 7 -10.22 1.72 -10.38
N SER A 8 -10.16 2.90 -10.97
CA SER A 8 -9.32 3.17 -12.14
C SER A 8 -7.98 3.83 -11.80
N ARG A 9 -7.84 4.36 -10.56
CA ARG A 9 -6.70 5.15 -10.14
C ARG A 9 -5.98 4.53 -8.94
N ALA A 10 -4.64 4.55 -8.96
CA ALA A 10 -3.81 4.09 -7.85
C ALA A 10 -2.75 5.13 -7.47
N LEU A 11 -2.54 5.33 -6.18
CA LEU A 11 -1.41 6.02 -5.59
C LEU A 11 -0.28 5.02 -5.31
N ILE A 12 0.92 5.33 -5.77
CA ILE A 12 2.16 4.62 -5.46
C ILE A 12 3.10 5.60 -4.74
N PRO A 13 3.17 5.57 -3.39
CA PRO A 13 3.97 6.52 -2.62
C PRO A 13 5.44 6.15 -2.68
N CYS A 14 6.25 7.02 -3.25
CA CYS A 14 7.69 6.90 -3.39
C CYS A 14 8.46 8.01 -2.66
N ALA A 15 7.79 8.87 -1.88
CA ALA A 15 8.42 10.03 -1.22
C ALA A 15 9.23 9.68 0.05
N GLY A 16 9.01 8.51 0.66
CA GLY A 16 9.67 8.11 1.90
C GLY A 16 11.21 8.09 1.79
N THR A 17 11.90 8.52 2.84
CA THR A 17 13.39 8.68 2.86
C THR A 17 14.17 7.39 2.69
N GLY A 18 13.58 6.23 2.99
CA GLY A 18 14.24 4.93 2.85
C GLY A 18 15.43 4.71 3.80
N SER A 19 15.47 5.38 4.95
CA SER A 19 16.61 5.41 5.88
C SER A 19 17.15 4.03 6.25
N ARG A 20 16.26 3.06 6.48
CA ARG A 20 16.61 1.66 6.81
C ARG A 20 17.32 0.90 5.69
N MET A 21 17.14 1.34 4.45
CA MET A 21 17.72 0.71 3.24
C MET A 21 18.96 1.44 2.69
N ARG A 22 19.38 2.54 3.32
CA ARG A 22 20.44 3.43 2.79
C ARG A 22 21.74 2.69 2.43
N HIS A 23 22.17 1.72 3.25
CA HIS A 23 23.40 0.98 3.01
C HIS A 23 23.32 -0.01 1.83
N ILE A 24 22.11 -0.45 1.44
CA ILE A 24 21.88 -1.29 0.26
C ILE A 24 21.61 -0.40 -0.96
N ALA A 25 20.72 0.58 -0.79
CA ALA A 25 20.27 1.46 -1.87
C ALA A 25 21.34 2.45 -2.33
N ARG A 26 22.27 2.85 -1.41
CA ARG A 26 23.32 3.85 -1.68
C ARG A 26 22.68 5.12 -2.28
N ASP A 27 23.03 5.42 -3.55
CA ASP A 27 22.60 6.61 -4.28
C ASP A 27 21.34 6.38 -5.14
N VAL A 28 20.77 5.17 -5.09
CA VAL A 28 19.57 4.80 -5.86
C VAL A 28 18.34 4.84 -4.94
N PRO A 29 17.21 5.46 -5.36
CA PRO A 29 15.96 5.32 -4.63
C PRO A 29 15.62 3.85 -4.38
N LYS A 30 15.23 3.49 -3.14
CA LYS A 30 14.92 2.09 -2.78
C LYS A 30 13.83 1.48 -3.68
N GLU A 31 12.97 2.31 -4.22
CA GLU A 31 11.90 1.92 -5.14
C GLU A 31 12.44 1.45 -6.51
N LEU A 32 13.67 1.81 -6.83
CA LEU A 32 14.39 1.36 -8.03
C LEU A 32 15.34 0.19 -7.78
N LEU A 33 15.41 -0.33 -6.56
CA LEU A 33 16.17 -1.55 -6.29
C LEU A 33 15.58 -2.73 -7.07
N ALA A 34 16.46 -3.49 -7.72
CA ALA A 34 16.05 -4.59 -8.58
C ALA A 34 15.67 -5.84 -7.78
N VAL A 35 14.51 -6.41 -8.09
CA VAL A 35 14.02 -7.69 -7.57
C VAL A 35 13.60 -8.53 -8.77
N GLY A 36 14.20 -9.70 -8.96
CA GLY A 36 13.92 -10.54 -10.13
C GLY A 36 14.17 -9.83 -11.47
N GLY A 37 15.19 -8.97 -11.55
CA GLY A 37 15.57 -8.23 -12.75
C GLY A 37 14.72 -6.98 -13.05
N LYS A 38 13.74 -6.63 -12.19
CA LYS A 38 12.88 -5.45 -12.34
C LYS A 38 12.93 -4.58 -11.09
N PRO A 39 12.88 -3.23 -11.20
CA PRO A 39 12.72 -2.35 -10.05
C PRO A 39 11.46 -2.67 -9.23
N ALA A 40 11.52 -2.46 -7.91
CA ALA A 40 10.36 -2.62 -7.02
C ALA A 40 9.14 -1.80 -7.49
N LEU A 41 9.38 -0.58 -7.97
CA LEU A 41 8.35 0.28 -8.56
C LEU A 41 7.70 -0.35 -9.81
N GLU A 42 8.47 -1.06 -10.63
CA GLU A 42 7.92 -1.76 -11.80
C GLU A 42 6.94 -2.87 -11.40
N HIS A 43 7.25 -3.63 -10.34
CA HIS A 43 6.33 -4.63 -9.83
C HIS A 43 5.00 -4.01 -9.39
N ALA A 44 5.04 -2.86 -8.69
CA ALA A 44 3.84 -2.15 -8.28
C ALA A 44 3.01 -1.63 -9.47
N LEU A 45 3.66 -1.05 -10.49
CA LEU A 45 2.99 -0.56 -11.69
C LEU A 45 2.37 -1.71 -12.51
N ARG A 46 3.10 -2.82 -12.66
CA ARG A 46 2.56 -4.02 -13.35
C ARG A 46 1.39 -4.63 -12.59
N GLU A 47 1.44 -4.67 -11.27
CA GLU A 47 0.32 -5.11 -10.44
C GLU A 47 -0.90 -4.20 -10.65
N CYS A 48 -0.69 -2.86 -10.73
CA CYS A 48 -1.74 -1.90 -11.06
C CYS A 48 -2.38 -2.23 -12.42
N ALA A 49 -1.59 -2.40 -13.48
CA ALA A 49 -2.08 -2.73 -14.81
C ALA A 49 -2.85 -4.07 -14.84
N LEU A 50 -2.32 -5.12 -14.20
CA LEU A 50 -2.97 -6.42 -14.05
C LEU A 50 -4.25 -6.36 -13.20
N SER A 51 -4.44 -5.30 -12.42
CA SER A 51 -5.63 -5.04 -11.62
C SER A 51 -6.61 -4.07 -12.29
N TYR A 52 -6.40 -3.77 -13.58
CA TYR A 52 -7.19 -2.86 -14.41
C TYR A 52 -7.14 -1.39 -13.94
N ILE A 53 -6.09 -0.99 -13.23
CA ILE A 53 -5.80 0.42 -12.97
C ILE A 53 -5.29 1.06 -14.26
N THR A 54 -5.96 2.10 -14.71
CA THR A 54 -5.61 2.84 -15.92
C THR A 54 -4.73 4.07 -15.62
N HIS A 55 -4.80 4.62 -14.41
CA HIS A 55 -4.08 5.82 -14.00
C HIS A 55 -3.25 5.56 -12.74
N ALA A 56 -1.93 5.52 -12.84
CA ALA A 56 -1.04 5.47 -11.70
C ALA A 56 -0.54 6.87 -11.32
N VAL A 57 -0.63 7.21 -10.04
CA VAL A 57 -0.07 8.43 -9.46
C VAL A 57 1.15 8.02 -8.64
N VAL A 58 2.34 8.36 -9.13
CA VAL A 58 3.60 8.09 -8.42
C VAL A 58 3.98 9.36 -7.66
N LEU A 59 3.89 9.29 -6.33
CA LEU A 59 4.22 10.43 -5.48
C LEU A 59 5.69 10.36 -5.07
N VAL A 60 6.47 11.38 -5.42
CA VAL A 60 7.92 11.45 -5.19
C VAL A 60 8.27 12.56 -4.20
N GLY A 61 9.36 12.38 -3.46
CA GLY A 61 9.94 13.40 -2.59
C GLY A 61 11.21 13.99 -3.19
N PRO A 62 11.81 14.99 -2.52
CA PRO A 62 13.08 15.57 -2.92
C PRO A 62 14.20 14.52 -3.07
N GLY A 63 15.07 14.70 -4.06
CA GLY A 63 16.21 13.81 -4.31
C GLY A 63 15.83 12.49 -4.99
N LYS A 64 14.63 12.39 -5.58
CA LYS A 64 14.17 11.18 -6.28
C LYS A 64 13.93 11.38 -7.78
N GLU A 65 14.66 12.28 -8.39
CA GLU A 65 14.61 12.62 -9.82
C GLU A 65 14.84 11.37 -10.70
N ALA A 66 15.64 10.41 -10.22
CA ALA A 66 15.88 9.13 -10.89
C ALA A 66 14.59 8.33 -11.11
N ILE A 67 13.56 8.48 -10.24
CA ILE A 67 12.27 7.83 -10.44
C ILE A 67 11.56 8.43 -11.65
N GLY A 68 11.52 9.76 -11.76
CA GLY A 68 10.94 10.44 -12.92
C GLY A 68 11.63 10.06 -14.21
N ALA A 69 12.98 10.04 -14.22
CA ALA A 69 13.77 9.62 -15.37
C ALA A 69 13.48 8.16 -15.75
N TRP A 70 13.33 7.26 -14.77
CA TRP A 70 12.99 5.86 -15.02
C TRP A 70 11.57 5.67 -15.57
N LEU A 71 10.61 6.50 -15.14
CA LEU A 71 9.21 6.45 -15.60
C LEU A 71 9.02 6.96 -17.03
N ALA A 72 9.93 7.78 -17.53
CA ALA A 72 9.82 8.40 -18.84
C ALA A 72 9.58 7.36 -19.95
N GLY A 73 8.50 7.54 -20.72
CA GLY A 73 8.12 6.68 -21.85
C GLY A 73 7.53 5.32 -21.48
N LYS A 74 7.20 5.08 -20.21
CA LYS A 74 6.61 3.79 -19.78
C LYS A 74 5.09 3.76 -19.80
N GLU A 75 4.43 4.91 -19.72
CA GLU A 75 2.97 4.98 -19.74
C GLU A 75 2.40 4.37 -21.03
N GLY A 76 1.31 3.60 -20.90
CA GLY A 76 0.64 2.93 -22.02
C GLY A 76 1.46 1.84 -22.69
N THR A 77 2.69 1.55 -22.25
CA THR A 77 3.46 0.40 -22.77
C THR A 77 2.98 -0.90 -22.14
N GLU A 78 3.35 -2.04 -22.74
CA GLU A 78 2.89 -3.36 -22.30
C GLU A 78 3.22 -3.61 -20.81
N GLY A 79 2.19 -3.92 -20.04
CA GLY A 79 2.28 -4.22 -18.61
C GLY A 79 2.34 -2.99 -17.72
N PHE A 80 2.11 -1.78 -18.26
CA PHE A 80 2.02 -0.54 -17.47
C PHE A 80 0.62 0.11 -17.59
N PRO A 81 0.21 0.94 -16.61
CA PRO A 81 -1.02 1.72 -16.72
C PRO A 81 -1.03 2.63 -17.96
N ALA A 82 -2.23 2.95 -18.45
CA ALA A 82 -2.41 3.80 -19.63
C ALA A 82 -1.82 5.22 -19.43
N SER A 83 -1.86 5.72 -18.19
CA SER A 83 -1.18 6.96 -17.82
C SER A 83 -0.47 6.84 -16.47
N ILE A 84 0.65 7.57 -16.35
CA ILE A 84 1.45 7.67 -15.12
C ILE A 84 1.69 9.14 -14.84
N THR A 85 1.10 9.65 -13.75
CA THR A 85 1.31 11.02 -13.30
C THR A 85 2.29 11.03 -12.14
N THR A 86 3.30 11.91 -12.18
CA THR A 86 4.19 12.14 -11.04
C THR A 86 3.69 13.34 -10.26
N LEU A 87 3.52 13.18 -8.94
CA LEU A 87 3.24 14.27 -7.99
C LEU A 87 4.39 14.43 -7.02
N GLU A 88 4.64 15.65 -6.59
CA GLU A 88 5.64 15.94 -5.59
C GLU A 88 5.03 16.04 -4.18
N GLN A 89 5.72 15.45 -3.22
CA GLN A 89 5.56 15.70 -1.79
C GLN A 89 6.84 16.38 -1.30
N PRO A 90 6.86 17.72 -1.21
CA PRO A 90 8.07 18.47 -0.90
C PRO A 90 8.64 18.17 0.48
N GLU A 91 7.78 17.81 1.41
CA GLU A 91 8.11 17.48 2.80
C GLU A 91 7.62 16.06 3.13
N PRO A 92 8.34 15.30 3.99
CA PRO A 92 7.96 13.93 4.36
C PRO A 92 6.77 13.93 5.35
N ARG A 93 5.59 14.32 4.89
CA ARG A 93 4.38 14.44 5.70
C ARG A 93 3.60 13.13 5.89
N GLY A 94 4.16 12.02 5.44
CA GLY A 94 3.60 10.68 5.62
C GLY A 94 2.57 10.28 4.58
N LEU A 95 1.99 9.08 4.78
CA LEU A 95 1.11 8.45 3.80
C LEU A 95 -0.28 9.10 3.74
N ALA A 96 -0.77 9.67 4.85
CA ALA A 96 -2.06 10.37 4.87
C ALA A 96 -2.04 11.63 3.97
N ASP A 97 -0.95 12.42 4.00
CA ASP A 97 -0.76 13.56 3.10
C ASP A 97 -0.64 13.11 1.63
N ALA A 98 0.08 12.01 1.38
CA ALA A 98 0.17 11.43 0.04
C ALA A 98 -1.21 11.06 -0.54
N VAL A 99 -2.09 10.47 0.27
CA VAL A 99 -3.47 10.16 -0.11
C VAL A 99 -4.26 11.44 -0.37
N ALA A 100 -4.14 12.46 0.49
CA ALA A 100 -4.83 13.74 0.31
C ALA A 100 -4.46 14.40 -1.03
N ARG A 101 -3.17 14.42 -1.38
CA ARG A 101 -2.69 14.97 -2.66
C ARG A 101 -3.19 14.18 -3.88
N ALA A 102 -3.12 12.87 -3.82
CA ALA A 102 -3.52 12.02 -4.95
C ALA A 102 -5.02 12.09 -5.23
N ARG A 103 -5.88 12.20 -4.19
CA ARG A 103 -7.34 12.28 -4.37
C ARG A 103 -7.78 13.58 -5.05
N GLU A 104 -7.01 14.67 -4.96
CA GLU A 104 -7.34 15.95 -5.60
C GLU A 104 -7.46 15.81 -7.12
N LEU A 105 -6.78 14.82 -7.71
CA LEU A 105 -6.87 14.51 -9.14
C LEU A 105 -8.23 13.89 -9.53
N ALA A 106 -8.95 13.25 -8.59
CA ALA A 106 -10.25 12.64 -8.81
C ALA A 106 -11.02 12.48 -7.49
N PRO A 107 -11.54 13.57 -6.88
CA PRO A 107 -12.07 13.56 -5.51
C PRO A 107 -13.34 12.72 -5.32
N ALA A 108 -14.05 12.40 -6.38
CA ALA A 108 -15.28 11.60 -6.37
C ALA A 108 -15.06 10.12 -6.73
N GLU A 109 -13.82 9.71 -6.97
CA GLU A 109 -13.47 8.34 -7.36
C GLU A 109 -12.80 7.60 -6.21
N PRO A 110 -12.94 6.25 -6.14
CA PRO A 110 -12.16 5.46 -5.21
C PRO A 110 -10.67 5.50 -5.60
N LEU A 111 -9.80 5.49 -4.59
CA LEU A 111 -8.35 5.53 -4.76
C LEU A 111 -7.72 4.24 -4.24
N ALA A 112 -7.06 3.48 -5.10
CA ALA A 112 -6.18 2.41 -4.67
C ALA A 112 -4.87 2.96 -4.10
N VAL A 113 -4.31 2.29 -3.10
CA VAL A 113 -2.98 2.60 -2.54
C VAL A 113 -2.12 1.36 -2.66
N VAL A 114 -0.93 1.50 -3.24
CA VAL A 114 0.00 0.40 -3.52
C VAL A 114 1.39 0.79 -3.02
N LEU A 115 1.81 0.23 -1.88
CA LEU A 115 3.16 0.45 -1.37
C LEU A 115 4.17 -0.34 -2.23
N PRO A 116 5.12 0.33 -2.91
CA PRO A 116 6.06 -0.35 -3.79
C PRO A 116 7.10 -1.19 -3.04
N SER A 117 7.27 -0.96 -1.73
CA SER A 117 8.12 -1.79 -0.87
C SER A 117 7.50 -3.14 -0.49
N HIS A 118 6.19 -3.31 -0.66
CA HIS A 118 5.48 -4.55 -0.35
C HIS A 118 5.22 -5.32 -1.65
N LEU A 119 5.95 -6.39 -1.87
CA LEU A 119 5.77 -7.25 -3.05
C LEU A 119 4.95 -8.49 -2.74
N PHE A 120 4.14 -8.88 -3.70
CA PHE A 120 3.31 -10.07 -3.63
C PHE A 120 3.51 -10.97 -4.86
N ARG A 121 3.52 -12.28 -4.62
CA ARG A 121 3.52 -13.30 -5.67
C ARG A 121 2.41 -14.31 -5.40
N GLY A 122 1.48 -14.45 -6.32
CA GLY A 122 0.34 -15.37 -6.26
C GLY A 122 -0.38 -15.44 -7.59
N ASP A 123 -1.40 -16.28 -7.68
CA ASP A 123 -2.18 -16.51 -8.91
C ASP A 123 -3.00 -15.27 -9.32
N ARG A 124 -3.37 -14.45 -8.35
CA ARG A 124 -4.07 -13.18 -8.57
C ARG A 124 -3.28 -12.03 -7.97
N PRO A 125 -3.19 -10.87 -8.66
CA PRO A 125 -2.58 -9.68 -8.10
C PRO A 125 -3.20 -9.31 -6.74
N ALA A 126 -2.38 -8.88 -5.78
CA ALA A 126 -2.87 -8.52 -4.44
C ALA A 126 -3.90 -7.39 -4.52
N LEU A 127 -3.63 -6.36 -5.33
CA LEU A 127 -4.57 -5.26 -5.54
C LEU A 127 -5.90 -5.73 -6.14
N ALA A 128 -5.89 -6.66 -7.10
CA ALA A 128 -7.11 -7.21 -7.69
C ALA A 128 -7.97 -7.96 -6.66
N GLN A 129 -7.35 -8.58 -5.65
CA GLN A 129 -8.08 -9.21 -4.54
C GLN A 129 -8.79 -8.15 -3.68
N VAL A 130 -8.11 -7.05 -3.35
CA VAL A 130 -8.68 -5.91 -2.58
C VAL A 130 -9.81 -5.22 -3.35
N ILE A 131 -9.61 -4.95 -4.65
CA ILE A 131 -10.65 -4.38 -5.52
C ILE A 131 -11.89 -5.29 -5.56
N GLY A 132 -11.70 -6.61 -5.57
CA GLY A 132 -12.80 -7.57 -5.53
C GLY A 132 -13.66 -7.43 -4.28
N SER A 133 -13.07 -7.22 -3.10
CA SER A 133 -13.78 -6.97 -1.84
C SER A 133 -14.44 -5.59 -1.85
N TYR A 134 -13.74 -4.56 -2.34
CA TYR A 134 -14.32 -3.23 -2.48
C TYR A 134 -15.59 -3.22 -3.33
N ARG A 135 -15.59 -3.91 -4.49
CA ARG A 135 -16.75 -3.99 -5.38
C ARG A 135 -17.97 -4.64 -4.75
N LYS A 136 -17.78 -5.52 -3.75
CA LYS A 136 -18.87 -6.18 -3.02
C LYS A 136 -19.46 -5.26 -1.94
N SER A 137 -18.62 -4.56 -1.18
CA SER A 137 -19.04 -3.79 0.00
C SER A 137 -19.23 -2.30 -0.28
N LEU A 138 -18.51 -1.74 -1.25
CA LEU A 138 -18.33 -0.30 -1.50
C LEU A 138 -17.76 0.47 -0.30
N GLN A 139 -17.25 -0.23 0.70
CA GLN A 139 -16.51 0.32 1.82
C GLN A 139 -15.02 0.34 1.51
N SER A 140 -14.26 1.19 2.18
CA SER A 140 -12.81 1.12 2.11
C SER A 140 -12.32 -0.25 2.56
N VAL A 141 -11.36 -0.81 1.83
CA VAL A 141 -10.78 -2.14 2.09
C VAL A 141 -9.29 -2.02 2.22
N VAL A 142 -8.73 -2.62 3.26
CA VAL A 142 -7.28 -2.77 3.41
C VAL A 142 -6.87 -4.24 3.33
N ALA A 143 -5.71 -4.46 2.74
CA ALA A 143 -5.13 -5.78 2.65
C ALA A 143 -4.58 -6.25 4.00
N LEU A 144 -4.78 -7.52 4.30
CA LEU A 144 -4.23 -8.22 5.44
C LEU A 144 -3.40 -9.42 4.99
N ILE A 145 -2.38 -9.74 5.77
CA ILE A 145 -1.61 -10.97 5.69
C ILE A 145 -1.46 -11.59 7.07
N GLU A 146 -1.12 -12.85 7.13
CA GLU A 146 -0.74 -13.49 8.39
C GLU A 146 0.48 -12.77 9.00
N ALA A 147 0.41 -12.42 10.28
CA ALA A 147 1.48 -11.73 10.98
C ALA A 147 2.81 -12.51 10.92
N ARG A 148 2.74 -13.87 10.95
CA ARG A 148 3.92 -14.72 10.78
C ARG A 148 4.63 -14.50 9.43
N ALA A 149 3.90 -14.22 8.35
CA ALA A 149 4.50 -13.93 7.04
C ALA A 149 5.24 -12.59 7.06
N ALA A 150 4.65 -11.56 7.68
CA ALA A 150 5.31 -10.27 7.85
C ALA A 150 6.53 -10.35 8.77
N ILE A 151 6.44 -11.09 9.89
CA ILE A 151 7.57 -11.34 10.80
C ILE A 151 8.69 -12.08 10.08
N ALA A 152 8.37 -13.10 9.29
CA ALA A 152 9.37 -13.84 8.50
C ALA A 152 10.06 -12.93 7.49
N ALA A 153 9.32 -12.02 6.83
CA ALA A 153 9.85 -11.09 5.84
C ALA A 153 10.74 -10.00 6.45
N THR A 154 10.48 -9.56 7.69
CA THR A 154 11.18 -8.43 8.31
C THR A 154 12.05 -8.81 9.50
N ARG A 155 11.85 -10.01 10.05
CA ARG A 155 12.37 -10.46 11.37
C ARG A 155 12.09 -9.50 12.51
N SER A 156 11.01 -8.74 12.38
CA SER A 156 10.55 -7.77 13.37
C SER A 156 9.14 -8.10 13.80
N ALA A 157 8.79 -7.77 15.03
CA ALA A 157 7.41 -7.84 15.48
C ALA A 157 6.55 -6.85 14.68
N VAL A 158 5.31 -7.21 14.38
CA VAL A 158 4.36 -6.40 13.63
C VAL A 158 3.08 -6.15 14.45
N PRO A 159 2.41 -5.02 14.24
CA PRO A 159 1.10 -4.80 14.84
C PRO A 159 0.10 -5.85 14.38
N VAL A 160 -0.70 -6.39 15.31
CA VAL A 160 -1.75 -7.37 15.03
C VAL A 160 -3.09 -6.69 15.14
N VAL A 161 -3.92 -6.80 14.11
CA VAL A 161 -5.29 -6.26 14.11
C VAL A 161 -6.23 -7.21 14.84
N GLU A 162 -7.30 -6.65 15.42
CA GLU A 162 -8.34 -7.42 16.12
C GLU A 162 -9.64 -7.37 15.32
N GLY A 163 -10.34 -8.51 15.23
CA GLY A 163 -11.59 -8.63 14.50
C GLY A 163 -11.91 -10.06 14.15
N THR A 164 -12.84 -10.26 13.21
CA THR A 164 -13.34 -11.57 12.79
C THR A 164 -13.09 -11.80 11.31
N LEU A 165 -12.57 -12.98 10.96
CA LEU A 165 -12.35 -13.43 9.59
C LEU A 165 -13.47 -14.38 9.15
N GLU A 166 -14.15 -14.03 8.06
CA GLU A 166 -15.14 -14.89 7.41
C GLU A 166 -14.71 -15.15 5.96
N GLY A 167 -14.21 -16.36 5.71
CA GLY A 167 -13.57 -16.68 4.44
C GLY A 167 -12.28 -15.87 4.26
N GLU A 168 -12.32 -14.85 3.43
CA GLU A 168 -11.19 -13.93 3.19
C GLU A 168 -11.54 -12.47 3.53
N GLU A 169 -12.79 -12.20 3.91
CA GLU A 169 -13.25 -10.88 4.34
C GLU A 169 -13.06 -10.72 5.85
N TYR A 170 -12.60 -9.55 6.28
CA TYR A 170 -12.27 -9.28 7.66
C TYR A 170 -13.03 -8.07 8.20
N THR A 171 -13.71 -8.27 9.31
CA THR A 171 -14.40 -7.21 10.06
C THR A 171 -13.54 -6.81 11.26
N PHE A 172 -13.07 -5.56 11.25
CA PHE A 172 -12.23 -5.04 12.32
C PHE A 172 -13.03 -4.70 13.57
N THR A 173 -12.48 -5.00 14.73
CA THR A 173 -12.88 -4.40 16.02
C THR A 173 -11.86 -3.40 16.50
N ARG A 174 -10.57 -3.59 16.15
CA ARG A 174 -9.49 -2.68 16.52
C ARG A 174 -8.33 -2.72 15.53
N ILE A 175 -7.74 -1.56 15.30
CA ILE A 175 -6.44 -1.39 14.66
C ILE A 175 -5.52 -0.77 15.71
N PRO A 176 -4.39 -1.42 16.08
CA PRO A 176 -3.48 -0.89 17.10
C PRO A 176 -2.78 0.39 16.62
N ASP A 177 -2.34 1.22 17.57
CA ASP A 177 -1.55 2.40 17.28
C ASP A 177 -0.20 2.03 16.65
N PRO A 178 0.38 2.92 15.81
CA PRO A 178 1.70 2.71 15.25
C PRO A 178 2.74 2.46 16.35
N GLY A 179 3.53 1.39 16.21
CA GLY A 179 4.56 1.02 17.17
C GLY A 179 4.07 0.19 18.37
N VAL A 180 2.76 0.01 18.55
CA VAL A 180 2.22 -0.92 19.53
C VAL A 180 2.35 -2.35 19.00
N LEU A 181 3.33 -3.08 19.54
CA LEU A 181 3.60 -4.47 19.20
C LEU A 181 2.82 -5.40 20.13
N GLY A 182 2.04 -6.31 19.56
CA GLY A 182 1.40 -7.39 20.31
C GLY A 182 0.12 -6.98 21.03
N GLY A 183 -1.00 -6.93 20.33
CA GLY A 183 -2.34 -7.07 20.92
C GLY A 183 -2.52 -8.49 21.50
N GLN A 184 -3.46 -8.67 22.43
CA GLN A 184 -3.83 -10.00 22.93
C GLN A 184 -4.20 -10.88 21.75
N ARG A 185 -3.58 -12.05 21.65
CA ARG A 185 -3.92 -13.04 20.62
C ARG A 185 -5.40 -13.41 20.81
N PRO A 186 -6.24 -13.22 19.79
CA PRO A 186 -7.56 -13.85 19.82
C PRO A 186 -7.35 -15.35 20.01
N THR A 187 -8.01 -15.92 20.98
CA THR A 187 -7.97 -17.37 21.22
C THR A 187 -8.58 -18.06 20.00
N GLY A 188 -7.75 -18.68 19.17
CA GLY A 188 -8.16 -19.52 18.05
C GLY A 188 -7.91 -18.96 16.63
N ASP A 189 -7.69 -17.65 16.45
CA ASP A 189 -7.50 -17.07 15.12
C ASP A 189 -6.03 -16.85 14.77
N VAL A 190 -5.73 -16.97 13.46
CA VAL A 190 -4.41 -16.66 12.94
C VAL A 190 -4.18 -15.16 13.04
N PRO A 191 -3.11 -14.68 13.75
CA PRO A 191 -2.85 -13.26 13.88
C PRO A 191 -2.63 -12.61 12.50
N LEU A 192 -3.36 -11.53 12.21
CA LEU A 192 -3.29 -10.78 10.96
C LEU A 192 -2.68 -9.40 11.18
N THR A 193 -2.00 -8.89 10.15
CA THR A 193 -1.46 -7.53 10.11
C THR A 193 -1.76 -6.85 8.79
N LEU A 194 -1.68 -5.51 8.80
CA LEU A 194 -1.89 -4.70 7.61
C LEU A 194 -0.78 -4.96 6.58
N ALA A 195 -1.17 -5.02 5.32
CA ALA A 195 -0.27 -5.10 4.18
C ALA A 195 -0.44 -3.87 3.26
N GLY A 196 0.54 -3.61 2.42
CA GLY A 196 0.65 -2.37 1.66
C GLY A 196 -0.30 -2.25 0.46
N ARG A 197 -1.56 -2.67 0.60
CA ARG A 197 -2.61 -2.47 -0.42
C ARG A 197 -3.88 -2.00 0.25
N ALA A 198 -4.53 -1.01 -0.36
CA ALA A 198 -5.85 -0.55 0.05
C ALA A 198 -6.66 -0.04 -1.14
N VAL A 199 -7.98 -0.01 -0.99
CA VAL A 199 -8.89 0.80 -1.80
C VAL A 199 -9.66 1.69 -0.85
N LEU A 200 -9.55 2.99 -1.02
CA LEU A 200 -10.21 4.01 -0.21
C LEU A 200 -11.45 4.50 -0.97
N ALA A 201 -12.62 4.32 -0.36
CA ALA A 201 -13.88 4.83 -0.90
C ALA A 201 -13.93 6.36 -0.83
N PRO A 202 -14.62 7.05 -1.75
CA PRO A 202 -14.72 8.52 -1.71
C PRO A 202 -15.24 9.08 -0.38
N ASP A 203 -16.21 8.40 0.22
CA ASP A 203 -16.83 8.82 1.48
C ASP A 203 -15.85 8.81 2.67
N SER A 204 -14.77 8.03 2.58
CA SER A 204 -13.76 7.94 3.62
C SER A 204 -12.68 9.02 3.57
N PHE A 205 -12.62 9.84 2.50
CA PHE A 205 -11.65 10.93 2.42
C PHE A 205 -11.86 12.00 3.49
N GLN A 206 -13.08 12.15 4.02
CA GLN A 206 -13.33 13.00 5.18
C GLN A 206 -12.54 12.54 6.44
N ALA A 207 -12.21 11.25 6.56
CA ALA A 207 -11.37 10.77 7.64
C ALA A 207 -9.91 11.23 7.45
N VAL A 208 -9.42 11.23 6.21
CA VAL A 208 -8.09 11.77 5.86
C VAL A 208 -7.99 13.24 6.28
N ASP A 209 -8.97 14.06 5.88
CA ASP A 209 -9.00 15.49 6.22
C ASP A 209 -9.07 15.73 7.73
N ALA A 210 -9.89 14.96 8.43
CA ALA A 210 -10.05 15.10 9.87
C ALA A 210 -8.75 14.79 10.62
N VAL A 211 -8.02 13.75 10.19
CA VAL A 211 -6.75 13.36 10.81
C VAL A 211 -5.66 14.39 10.51
N LEU A 212 -5.55 14.83 9.25
CA LEU A 212 -4.53 15.83 8.85
C LEU A 212 -4.76 17.18 9.53
N ARG A 213 -6.03 17.61 9.71
CA ARG A 213 -6.34 18.86 10.45
C ARG A 213 -6.03 18.78 11.95
N ALA A 214 -6.12 17.60 12.54
CA ALA A 214 -5.83 17.39 13.95
C ALA A 214 -4.32 17.20 14.25
N ALA A 215 -3.53 16.87 13.25
CA ALA A 215 -2.10 16.65 13.38
C ALA A 215 -1.34 17.99 13.46
N PRO A 216 -0.20 18.03 14.19
CA PRO A 216 0.70 19.18 14.12
C PRO A 216 1.15 19.49 12.68
N PRO A 217 1.42 20.76 12.33
CA PRO A 217 1.73 21.16 10.96
C PRO A 217 2.88 20.37 10.32
N ASP A 218 3.91 20.03 11.09
CA ASP A 218 5.13 19.35 10.61
C ASP A 218 5.13 17.83 10.89
N ALA A 219 4.01 17.27 11.35
CA ALA A 219 3.93 15.85 11.68
C ALA A 219 3.93 14.97 10.43
N GLU A 220 4.69 13.89 10.47
CA GLU A 220 4.57 12.77 9.53
C GLU A 220 3.38 11.90 9.95
N VAL A 221 2.29 11.95 9.19
CA VAL A 221 1.04 11.24 9.49
C VAL A 221 0.95 9.95 8.66
N ASP A 222 1.05 8.81 9.35
CA ASP A 222 0.82 7.49 8.74
C ASP A 222 -0.67 7.30 8.36
N LEU A 223 -0.95 6.24 7.61
CA LEU A 223 -2.33 5.88 7.25
C LEU A 223 -3.11 5.26 8.43
N VAL A 224 -2.45 4.67 9.41
CA VAL A 224 -3.10 3.97 10.55
C VAL A 224 -4.11 4.85 11.29
N PRO A 225 -3.82 6.10 11.68
CA PRO A 225 -4.81 6.98 12.31
C PRO A 225 -6.04 7.24 11.42
N VAL A 226 -5.84 7.29 10.10
CA VAL A 226 -6.93 7.44 9.12
C VAL A 226 -7.80 6.18 9.10
N LEU A 227 -7.19 5.00 9.09
CA LEU A 227 -7.91 3.71 9.13
C LEU A 227 -8.70 3.55 10.43
N GLN A 228 -8.14 3.95 11.57
CA GLN A 228 -8.83 3.96 12.87
C GLN A 228 -10.04 4.90 12.84
N LYS A 229 -9.91 6.07 12.21
CA LYS A 229 -11.00 7.01 12.03
C LYS A 229 -12.10 6.46 11.10
N MET A 230 -11.71 5.79 10.00
CA MET A 230 -12.65 5.09 9.11
C MET A 230 -13.37 3.96 9.86
N LEU A 231 -12.64 3.17 10.65
CA LEU A 231 -13.21 2.11 11.47
C LEU A 231 -14.25 2.64 12.44
N SER A 232 -13.97 3.74 13.15
CA SER A 232 -14.92 4.36 14.10
C SER A 232 -16.22 4.86 13.43
N ARG A 233 -16.24 4.96 12.09
CA ARG A 233 -17.39 5.36 11.27
C ARG A 233 -18.05 4.18 10.54
N GLY A 234 -17.59 2.95 10.75
CA GLY A 234 -18.08 1.77 10.03
C GLY A 234 -17.77 1.79 8.52
N GLN A 235 -16.69 2.46 8.09
CA GLN A 235 -16.33 2.68 6.69
C GLN A 235 -15.16 1.80 6.23
N LEU A 236 -14.74 0.81 7.02
CA LEU A 236 -13.53 0.03 6.78
C LEU A 236 -13.77 -1.47 6.95
N THR A 237 -13.32 -2.23 5.97
CA THR A 237 -13.21 -3.69 6.04
C THR A 237 -11.80 -4.14 5.66
N GLY A 238 -11.49 -5.41 5.89
CA GLY A 238 -10.21 -6.02 5.54
C GLY A 238 -10.36 -7.15 4.52
N ARG A 239 -9.29 -7.40 3.77
CA ARG A 239 -9.16 -8.55 2.86
C ARG A 239 -7.91 -9.34 3.20
N LEU A 240 -8.04 -10.60 3.63
CA LEU A 240 -6.92 -11.52 3.75
C LEU A 240 -6.41 -11.90 2.36
N LEU A 241 -5.16 -11.55 2.06
CA LEU A 241 -4.55 -11.84 0.77
C LEU A 241 -4.08 -13.29 0.67
N ARG A 242 -4.29 -13.87 -0.50
CA ARG A 242 -3.68 -15.14 -0.91
C ARG A 242 -2.46 -14.86 -1.76
N GLY A 243 -1.30 -15.40 -1.34
CA GLY A 243 -0.03 -15.22 -2.02
C GLY A 243 1.12 -15.17 -1.04
N ARG A 244 2.34 -15.05 -1.60
CA ARG A 244 3.58 -14.89 -0.83
C ARG A 244 3.92 -13.41 -0.76
N PHE A 245 4.36 -12.98 0.41
CA PHE A 245 4.68 -11.59 0.73
C PHE A 245 6.19 -11.41 0.94
N ALA A 246 6.71 -10.26 0.51
CA ALA A 246 8.03 -9.76 0.84
C ALA A 246 7.98 -8.26 1.12
N ASP A 247 8.75 -7.78 2.10
CA ASP A 247 8.84 -6.38 2.50
C ASP A 247 10.26 -5.84 2.27
N LEU A 248 10.41 -4.99 1.26
CA LEU A 248 11.68 -4.35 0.91
C LEU A 248 12.04 -3.14 1.77
N SER A 249 11.27 -2.85 2.82
CA SER A 249 11.57 -1.72 3.70
C SER A 249 12.75 -1.98 4.65
N VAL A 250 13.20 -3.22 4.73
CA VAL A 250 14.34 -3.68 5.54
C VAL A 250 15.25 -4.62 4.74
N PRO A 251 16.57 -4.67 5.06
CA PRO A 251 17.55 -5.46 4.30
C PRO A 251 17.18 -6.93 4.14
N ILE A 252 16.81 -7.58 5.23
CA ILE A 252 16.44 -9.00 5.20
C ILE A 252 15.22 -9.27 4.31
N GLY A 253 14.24 -8.36 4.31
CA GLY A 253 13.07 -8.46 3.45
C GLY A 253 13.41 -8.27 1.97
N TYR A 254 14.39 -7.44 1.66
CA TYR A 254 14.92 -7.31 0.31
C TYR A 254 15.57 -8.63 -0.17
N GLU A 255 16.40 -9.26 0.66
CA GLU A 255 17.00 -10.58 0.35
C GLU A 255 15.93 -11.66 0.12
N GLU A 256 14.90 -11.70 0.95
CA GLU A 256 13.77 -12.64 0.79
C GLU A 256 12.96 -12.33 -0.48
N ALA A 257 12.77 -11.06 -0.83
CA ALA A 257 12.14 -10.67 -2.08
C ALA A 257 12.95 -11.14 -3.30
N VAL A 258 14.28 -10.95 -3.28
CA VAL A 258 15.16 -11.44 -4.36
C VAL A 258 15.01 -12.94 -4.53
N LYS A 259 14.99 -13.72 -3.44
CA LYS A 259 14.78 -15.19 -3.50
C LYS A 259 13.38 -15.53 -4.03
N LEU A 260 12.34 -14.82 -3.56
CA LEU A 260 10.97 -15.06 -3.97
C LEU A 260 10.75 -14.84 -5.47
N PHE A 261 11.41 -13.84 -6.04
CA PHE A 261 11.29 -13.48 -7.45
C PHE A 261 12.37 -14.06 -8.35
N ALA A 262 13.47 -14.61 -7.80
CA ALA A 262 14.48 -15.36 -8.56
C ALA A 262 13.94 -16.71 -9.03
N ALA A 263 13.05 -17.34 -8.27
CA ALA A 263 12.41 -18.59 -8.69
C ALA A 263 11.33 -18.27 -9.74
N ALA A 264 11.76 -18.11 -10.99
CA ALA A 264 10.93 -18.12 -12.18
C ALA A 264 10.63 -19.58 -12.58
N PRO A 265 9.86 -19.76 -13.56
CA PRO A 265 9.02 -18.93 -14.38
C PRO A 265 7.59 -18.99 -14.07
#